data_fa1bbb1d81215fa26fb4da8e6a4f2a95
#
_entry.id   fa1bbb1d81215fa26fb4da8e6a4f2a95
#
_cell.length_a   1.000
_cell.length_b   1.000
_cell.length_c   1.000
_cell.angle_alpha   90.00
_cell.angle_beta   90.00
_cell.angle_gamma   90.00
#
_symmetry.space_group_name_H-M   'P 1'
#
loop_
_entity.id
_entity.type
_entity.pdbx_description
1 polymer ?
#
loop_
_entity_poly.entity_id
_entity_poly.type
_entity_poly.pdbx_seq_one_letter_code
_entity_poly.pdbx_strand_id
1 'polypeptide(L)'
;GKDNGATNLELIDEKRLHELVPAVVGKFAMFSHNSGIVDPFGYTIALAENAHANGVEYHFGCEVTAIRREDDDTYEITTTKGNFKTRWVVNCAGLGCGKISDMLGITGYRIIGSKGDYIILDKRTGPLLPMPVYPVPSNTYMGIHVTNTTDGNVIIGPNADMVTDFTYYGVPQKNMDYLAESASDLWPCIHKADYIRNYSGILPKWVDEKGVIQDFKIEIKDEIAPHALNLVGIESPGLTAAVPIARYAIELMKERETLEENPDFNPVRKGIRHFAQCTKEEQAELIKENPDYGEVICRCEKVTKAEILQAIHNPLGVDTMT
;
A
#
# COMPACT_ATOMS: atom_id res chain seq x y z
N GLY A 1 3.73 3.09 -22.51
CA GLY A 1 2.72 2.14 -22.01
C GLY A 1 2.72 0.85 -22.82
N LYS A 2 2.46 0.91 -24.10
CA LYS A 2 2.38 -0.32 -24.96
C LYS A 2 3.71 -1.08 -24.97
N ASP A 3 4.83 -0.42 -25.07
CA ASP A 3 6.17 -1.03 -25.08
C ASP A 3 6.49 -1.77 -23.76
N ASN A 4 5.82 -1.37 -22.67
CA ASN A 4 5.92 -2.01 -21.35
C ASN A 4 4.80 -3.05 -21.12
N GLY A 5 4.11 -3.51 -22.18
CA GLY A 5 3.08 -4.53 -22.10
C GLY A 5 1.71 -4.05 -21.58
N ALA A 6 1.50 -2.74 -21.37
CA ALA A 6 0.20 -2.22 -20.98
C ALA A 6 -0.82 -2.39 -22.13
N THR A 7 -1.92 -3.09 -21.82
CA THR A 7 -3.01 -3.34 -22.76
C THR A 7 -4.21 -2.42 -22.48
N ASN A 8 -5.13 -2.32 -23.44
CA ASN A 8 -6.36 -1.55 -23.30
C ASN A 8 -6.15 -0.08 -22.94
N LEU A 9 -5.15 0.54 -23.58
CA LEU A 9 -4.92 1.99 -23.51
C LEU A 9 -5.59 2.66 -24.73
N GLU A 10 -6.39 3.68 -24.46
CA GLU A 10 -7.13 4.44 -25.46
C GLU A 10 -6.78 5.93 -25.34
N LEU A 11 -6.47 6.58 -26.47
CA LEU A 11 -6.37 8.04 -26.53
C LEU A 11 -7.77 8.59 -26.80
N ILE A 12 -8.32 9.34 -25.88
CA ILE A 12 -9.67 9.91 -25.95
C ILE A 12 -9.60 11.43 -26.17
N ASP A 13 -10.59 11.95 -26.88
CA ASP A 13 -10.78 13.39 -27.11
C ASP A 13 -11.49 14.09 -25.95
N GLU A 14 -11.61 15.39 -26.04
CA GLU A 14 -12.24 16.27 -25.06
C GLU A 14 -13.69 15.85 -24.78
N LYS A 15 -14.45 15.50 -25.82
CA LYS A 15 -15.85 15.07 -25.68
C LYS A 15 -15.94 13.80 -24.84
N ARG A 16 -15.17 12.78 -25.19
CA ARG A 16 -15.16 11.51 -24.47
C ARG A 16 -14.63 11.68 -23.03
N LEU A 17 -13.62 12.53 -22.84
CA LEU A 17 -13.09 12.86 -21.53
C LEU A 17 -14.17 13.45 -20.61
N HIS A 18 -14.96 14.40 -21.10
CA HIS A 18 -16.04 15.02 -20.30
C HIS A 18 -17.27 14.10 -20.15
N GLU A 19 -17.48 13.13 -21.03
CA GLU A 19 -18.46 12.08 -20.79
C GLU A 19 -18.09 11.18 -19.61
N LEU A 20 -16.79 10.89 -19.44
CA LEU A 20 -16.26 10.04 -18.36
C LEU A 20 -16.09 10.80 -17.05
N VAL A 21 -15.53 12.01 -17.10
CA VAL A 21 -15.29 12.89 -15.94
C VAL A 21 -15.73 14.31 -16.29
N PRO A 22 -16.99 14.66 -16.06
CA PRO A 22 -17.59 15.93 -16.55
C PRO A 22 -16.87 17.20 -16.14
N ALA A 23 -16.27 17.21 -14.94
CA ALA A 23 -15.66 18.41 -14.36
C ALA A 23 -14.13 18.50 -14.56
N VAL A 24 -13.51 17.53 -15.25
CA VAL A 24 -12.06 17.58 -15.50
C VAL A 24 -11.72 18.63 -16.55
N VAL A 25 -10.58 19.27 -16.39
CA VAL A 25 -10.03 20.21 -17.38
C VAL A 25 -9.03 19.46 -18.27
N GLY A 26 -9.30 19.43 -19.58
CA GLY A 26 -8.41 18.76 -20.53
C GLY A 26 -9.01 18.69 -21.93
N LYS A 27 -8.18 18.54 -22.94
CA LYS A 27 -8.60 18.41 -24.37
C LYS A 27 -8.50 16.99 -24.87
N PHE A 28 -7.66 16.18 -24.26
CA PHE A 28 -7.49 14.76 -24.55
C PHE A 28 -6.90 14.06 -23.33
N ALA A 29 -7.07 12.76 -23.23
CA ALA A 29 -6.45 11.96 -22.19
C ALA A 29 -6.08 10.57 -22.71
N MET A 30 -5.13 9.93 -22.04
CA MET A 30 -4.92 8.50 -22.16
C MET A 30 -5.80 7.81 -21.12
N PHE A 31 -6.78 7.06 -21.60
CA PHE A 31 -7.67 6.29 -20.76
C PHE A 31 -7.16 4.86 -20.64
N SER A 32 -7.08 4.35 -19.42
CA SER A 32 -6.70 2.97 -19.12
C SER A 32 -7.89 2.18 -18.60
N HIS A 33 -8.37 1.23 -19.40
CA HIS A 33 -9.52 0.38 -19.05
C HIS A 33 -9.21 -0.64 -17.94
N ASN A 34 -7.93 -0.92 -17.70
CA ASN A 34 -7.48 -1.92 -16.72
C ASN A 34 -7.06 -1.30 -15.38
N SER A 35 -7.19 0.01 -15.21
CA SER A 35 -6.88 0.69 -13.97
C SER A 35 -8.09 0.75 -13.04
N GLY A 36 -7.83 0.82 -11.75
CA GLY A 36 -8.86 0.91 -10.72
C GLY A 36 -8.29 1.47 -9.43
N ILE A 37 -9.14 1.54 -8.42
CA ILE A 37 -8.78 1.92 -7.06
C ILE A 37 -8.85 0.68 -6.17
N VAL A 38 -8.07 0.69 -5.10
CA VAL A 38 -8.02 -0.37 -4.10
C VAL A 38 -7.95 0.25 -2.71
N ASP A 39 -8.57 -0.39 -1.73
CA ASP A 39 -8.30 -0.11 -0.33
C ASP A 39 -6.94 -0.75 0.05
N PRO A 40 -5.89 0.06 0.29
CA PRO A 40 -4.55 -0.46 0.59
C PRO A 40 -4.50 -1.17 1.96
N PHE A 41 -5.29 -0.74 2.93
CA PHE A 41 -5.36 -1.36 4.25
C PHE A 41 -6.04 -2.72 4.16
N GLY A 42 -7.25 -2.77 3.61
CA GLY A 42 -8.00 -4.02 3.43
C GLY A 42 -7.23 -5.03 2.58
N TYR A 43 -6.54 -4.60 1.53
CA TYR A 43 -5.69 -5.47 0.70
C TYR A 43 -4.54 -6.08 1.52
N THR A 44 -3.81 -5.26 2.29
CA THR A 44 -2.68 -5.72 3.12
C THR A 44 -3.15 -6.66 4.23
N ILE A 45 -4.24 -6.30 4.93
CA ILE A 45 -4.84 -7.12 5.98
C ILE A 45 -5.30 -8.48 5.41
N ALA A 46 -5.93 -8.47 4.23
CA ALA A 46 -6.40 -9.69 3.59
C ALA A 46 -5.26 -10.65 3.26
N LEU A 47 -4.12 -10.15 2.76
CA LEU A 47 -2.92 -10.94 2.51
C LEU A 47 -2.35 -11.51 3.82
N ALA A 48 -2.29 -10.69 4.88
CA ALA A 48 -1.77 -11.10 6.17
C ALA A 48 -2.67 -12.17 6.84
N GLU A 49 -3.99 -12.00 6.82
CA GLU A 49 -4.93 -12.99 7.34
C GLU A 49 -4.85 -14.32 6.58
N ASN A 50 -4.74 -14.28 5.25
CA ASN A 50 -4.57 -15.49 4.46
C ASN A 50 -3.23 -16.18 4.77
N ALA A 51 -2.14 -15.43 4.90
CA ALA A 51 -0.84 -15.97 5.27
C ALA A 51 -0.89 -16.61 6.67
N HIS A 52 -1.53 -15.94 7.65
CA HIS A 52 -1.71 -16.50 8.99
C HIS A 52 -2.53 -17.80 8.97
N ALA A 53 -3.63 -17.84 8.22
CA ALA A 53 -4.45 -19.05 8.06
C ALA A 53 -3.68 -20.24 7.45
N ASN A 54 -2.57 -19.96 6.76
CA ASN A 54 -1.65 -20.94 6.19
C ASN A 54 -0.36 -21.13 7.02
N GLY A 55 -0.35 -20.72 8.30
CA GLY A 55 0.71 -21.03 9.25
C GLY A 55 1.79 -19.97 9.43
N VAL A 56 1.64 -18.78 8.83
CA VAL A 56 2.57 -17.67 9.08
C VAL A 56 2.30 -17.06 10.47
N GLU A 57 3.35 -16.90 11.26
CA GLU A 57 3.32 -16.24 12.56
C GLU A 57 3.70 -14.76 12.43
N TYR A 58 2.97 -13.88 13.14
CA TYR A 58 3.22 -12.44 13.17
C TYR A 58 3.70 -12.01 14.56
N HIS A 59 4.84 -11.33 14.62
CA HIS A 59 5.42 -10.77 15.84
C HIS A 59 5.39 -9.23 15.77
N PHE A 60 4.24 -8.65 16.09
CA PHE A 60 4.06 -7.19 16.07
C PHE A 60 4.83 -6.47 17.18
N GLY A 61 5.24 -5.22 16.91
CA GLY A 61 6.06 -4.43 17.84
C GLY A 61 7.39 -5.11 18.18
N CYS A 62 7.92 -5.89 17.24
CA CYS A 62 9.14 -6.69 17.39
C CYS A 62 10.21 -6.15 16.42
N GLU A 63 10.96 -5.11 16.84
CA GLU A 63 11.98 -4.49 16.00
C GLU A 63 13.22 -5.38 15.92
N VAL A 64 13.72 -5.61 14.69
CA VAL A 64 15.01 -6.26 14.46
C VAL A 64 16.14 -5.28 14.78
N THR A 65 17.02 -5.67 15.70
CA THR A 65 18.12 -4.83 16.19
C THR A 65 19.50 -5.31 15.73
N ALA A 66 19.64 -6.61 15.44
CA ALA A 66 20.83 -7.19 14.84
C ALA A 66 20.51 -8.46 14.06
N ILE A 67 21.33 -8.78 13.06
CA ILE A 67 21.31 -10.05 12.33
C ILE A 67 22.74 -10.55 12.30
N ARG A 68 22.94 -11.84 12.69
CA ARG A 68 24.22 -12.51 12.67
C ARG A 68 24.13 -13.80 11.91
N ARG A 69 24.99 -14.00 10.92
CA ARG A 69 25.14 -15.29 10.26
C ARG A 69 25.91 -16.25 11.16
N GLU A 70 25.46 -17.48 11.28
CA GLU A 70 26.07 -18.57 12.00
C GLU A 70 26.95 -19.44 11.09
N ASP A 71 27.79 -20.29 11.69
CA ASP A 71 28.69 -21.19 10.95
C ASP A 71 27.95 -22.26 10.11
N ASP A 72 26.67 -22.53 10.42
CA ASP A 72 25.83 -23.49 9.72
C ASP A 72 24.96 -22.83 8.62
N ASP A 73 25.31 -21.60 8.19
CA ASP A 73 24.61 -20.80 7.19
C ASP A 73 23.16 -20.41 7.58
N THR A 74 22.84 -20.52 8.85
CA THR A 74 21.62 -19.94 9.41
C THR A 74 21.85 -18.52 9.90
N TYR A 75 20.76 -17.83 10.24
CA TYR A 75 20.79 -16.48 10.81
C TYR A 75 20.20 -16.48 12.20
N GLU A 76 20.89 -15.85 13.16
CA GLU A 76 20.31 -15.40 14.41
C GLU A 76 19.84 -13.95 14.25
N ILE A 77 18.54 -13.75 14.47
CA ILE A 77 17.91 -12.43 14.41
C ILE A 77 17.61 -11.98 15.84
N THR A 78 18.30 -10.94 16.29
CA THR A 78 18.04 -10.32 17.59
C THR A 78 16.96 -9.24 17.42
N THR A 79 15.97 -9.26 18.29
CA THR A 79 14.87 -8.32 18.29
C THR A 79 14.61 -7.73 19.68
N THR A 80 13.75 -6.72 19.74
CA THR A 80 13.30 -6.14 21.01
C THR A 80 12.49 -7.09 21.89
N LYS A 81 12.05 -8.25 21.36
CA LYS A 81 11.22 -9.25 22.06
C LYS A 81 11.86 -10.63 22.16
N GLY A 82 13.12 -10.79 21.80
CA GLY A 82 13.84 -12.06 21.85
C GLY A 82 14.58 -12.36 20.56
N ASN A 83 15.17 -13.56 20.49
CA ASN A 83 15.96 -13.98 19.35
C ASN A 83 15.24 -15.06 18.57
N PHE A 84 15.45 -15.06 17.24
CA PHE A 84 14.93 -16.04 16.31
C PHE A 84 16.08 -16.66 15.53
N LYS A 85 16.02 -17.95 15.24
CA LYS A 85 16.94 -18.61 14.33
C LYS A 85 16.20 -19.03 13.06
N THR A 86 16.79 -18.74 11.90
CA THR A 86 16.18 -19.04 10.60
C THR A 86 17.23 -19.38 9.55
N ARG A 87 16.82 -20.11 8.49
CA ARG A 87 17.66 -20.37 7.31
C ARG A 87 17.57 -19.23 6.30
N TRP A 88 16.41 -18.60 6.17
CA TRP A 88 16.17 -17.53 5.20
C TRP A 88 15.82 -16.22 5.88
N VAL A 89 16.33 -15.14 5.35
CA VAL A 89 15.91 -13.78 5.69
C VAL A 89 15.35 -13.10 4.45
N VAL A 90 14.14 -12.56 4.53
CA VAL A 90 13.56 -11.73 3.47
C VAL A 90 13.38 -10.31 3.99
N ASN A 91 14.22 -9.40 3.51
CA ASN A 91 14.18 -8.00 3.90
C ASN A 91 13.09 -7.25 3.14
N CYS A 92 11.97 -6.99 3.79
CA CYS A 92 10.84 -6.18 3.29
C CYS A 92 10.65 -4.92 4.14
N ALA A 93 11.72 -4.36 4.72
CA ALA A 93 11.64 -3.36 5.79
C ALA A 93 11.34 -1.92 5.28
N GLY A 94 10.99 -1.71 4.02
CA GLY A 94 10.59 -0.40 3.48
C GLY A 94 11.65 0.68 3.72
N LEU A 95 11.33 1.73 4.48
CA LEU A 95 12.30 2.79 4.86
C LEU A 95 13.50 2.25 5.67
N GLY A 96 13.32 1.13 6.36
CA GLY A 96 14.39 0.45 7.12
C GLY A 96 15.23 -0.52 6.31
N CYS A 97 14.95 -0.75 5.02
CA CYS A 97 15.59 -1.81 4.24
C CYS A 97 17.11 -1.65 4.14
N GLY A 98 17.64 -0.42 4.08
CA GLY A 98 19.07 -0.17 4.09
C GLY A 98 19.74 -0.61 5.41
N LYS A 99 19.08 -0.30 6.55
CA LYS A 99 19.56 -0.73 7.89
C LYS A 99 19.62 -2.26 8.02
N ILE A 100 18.58 -2.95 7.51
CA ILE A 100 18.56 -4.42 7.50
C ILE A 100 19.64 -4.98 6.56
N SER A 101 19.81 -4.36 5.38
CA SER A 101 20.91 -4.74 4.46
C SER A 101 22.28 -4.64 5.11
N ASP A 102 22.55 -3.55 5.82
CA ASP A 102 23.82 -3.36 6.53
C ASP A 102 24.01 -4.44 7.62
N MET A 103 22.96 -4.83 8.34
CA MET A 103 23.01 -5.93 9.33
C MET A 103 23.35 -7.29 8.68
N LEU A 104 22.97 -7.49 7.41
CA LEU A 104 23.32 -8.66 6.61
C LEU A 104 24.73 -8.58 5.98
N GLY A 105 25.46 -7.47 6.22
CA GLY A 105 26.75 -7.20 5.60
C GLY A 105 26.68 -6.68 4.16
N ILE A 106 25.48 -6.46 3.65
CA ILE A 106 25.23 -5.93 2.29
C ILE A 106 25.16 -4.40 2.39
N THR A 107 26.28 -3.73 2.16
CA THR A 107 26.41 -2.27 2.28
C THR A 107 26.13 -1.53 0.97
N GLY A 108 25.97 -0.20 1.06
CA GLY A 108 25.84 0.70 -0.11
C GLY A 108 24.41 1.08 -0.45
N TYR A 109 23.41 0.60 0.27
CA TYR A 109 22.01 1.00 0.09
C TYR A 109 21.63 2.18 0.98
N ARG A 110 21.85 3.39 0.47
CA ARG A 110 21.43 4.61 1.15
C ARG A 110 19.96 4.91 0.83
N ILE A 111 19.11 4.89 1.83
CA ILE A 111 17.69 5.20 1.70
C ILE A 111 17.44 6.65 2.07
N ILE A 112 16.69 7.36 1.22
CA ILE A 112 16.10 8.67 1.48
C ILE A 112 14.58 8.55 1.34
N GLY A 113 13.83 9.46 1.94
CA GLY A 113 12.36 9.46 1.85
C GLY A 113 11.86 10.43 0.78
N SER A 114 10.84 10.03 0.05
CA SER A 114 10.00 10.96 -0.71
C SER A 114 8.67 11.09 0.03
N LYS A 115 8.50 12.22 0.75
CA LYS A 115 7.30 12.49 1.53
C LYS A 115 6.23 13.08 0.62
N GLY A 116 5.06 12.44 0.57
CA GLY A 116 3.88 12.89 -0.12
C GLY A 116 2.80 13.34 0.87
N ASP A 117 2.33 14.55 0.73
CA ASP A 117 1.24 15.11 1.50
C ASP A 117 -0.07 15.01 0.73
N TYR A 118 -1.19 14.84 1.46
CA TYR A 118 -2.51 14.64 0.88
C TYR A 118 -3.58 15.44 1.62
N ILE A 119 -4.62 15.84 0.88
CA ILE A 119 -5.87 16.37 1.42
C ILE A 119 -6.98 15.36 1.14
N ILE A 120 -7.81 15.06 2.13
CA ILE A 120 -9.02 14.25 1.98
C ILE A 120 -10.23 15.17 1.95
N LEU A 121 -11.07 15.00 0.93
CA LEU A 121 -12.33 15.70 0.77
C LEU A 121 -13.50 14.86 1.30
N ASP A 122 -14.56 15.55 1.68
CA ASP A 122 -15.83 14.97 2.12
C ASP A 122 -16.43 14.03 1.04
N LYS A 123 -17.13 12.98 1.46
CA LYS A 123 -17.80 12.00 0.57
C LYS A 123 -18.80 12.65 -0.42
N ARG A 124 -19.32 13.81 -0.13
CA ARG A 124 -20.20 14.56 -1.05
C ARG A 124 -19.52 14.94 -2.36
N THR A 125 -18.18 14.97 -2.38
CA THR A 125 -17.40 15.25 -3.60
C THR A 125 -17.19 14.01 -4.46
N GLY A 126 -17.29 12.80 -3.88
CA GLY A 126 -17.05 11.53 -4.57
C GLY A 126 -17.83 11.35 -5.87
N PRO A 127 -19.17 11.61 -5.89
CA PRO A 127 -19.95 11.48 -7.12
C PRO A 127 -19.52 12.42 -8.25
N LEU A 128 -18.74 13.47 -7.96
CA LEU A 128 -18.22 14.42 -8.95
C LEU A 128 -16.95 13.90 -9.64
N LEU A 129 -16.31 12.87 -9.06
CA LEU A 129 -15.08 12.27 -9.59
C LEU A 129 -15.26 10.75 -9.72
N PRO A 130 -15.78 10.23 -10.84
CA PRO A 130 -16.08 8.80 -11.01
C PRO A 130 -14.83 7.91 -11.10
N MET A 131 -13.69 8.48 -11.42
CA MET A 131 -12.41 7.76 -11.57
C MET A 131 -11.21 8.66 -11.28
N PRO A 132 -10.03 8.10 -10.97
CA PRO A 132 -8.80 8.87 -10.79
C PRO A 132 -8.43 9.66 -12.05
N VAL A 133 -7.96 10.89 -11.86
CA VAL A 133 -7.39 11.71 -12.93
C VAL A 133 -6.00 12.19 -12.55
N TYR A 134 -5.12 12.21 -13.55
CA TYR A 134 -3.72 12.56 -13.43
C TYR A 134 -3.40 13.65 -14.44
N PRO A 135 -2.60 14.67 -14.10
CA PRO A 135 -2.07 15.57 -15.10
C PRO A 135 -1.07 14.85 -15.99
N VAL A 136 -0.71 15.47 -17.10
CA VAL A 136 0.39 14.97 -17.95
C VAL A 136 1.69 15.03 -17.13
N PRO A 137 2.40 13.90 -16.95
CA PRO A 137 3.61 13.88 -16.14
C PRO A 137 4.72 14.69 -16.78
N SER A 138 5.54 15.33 -15.96
CA SER A 138 6.84 15.88 -16.37
C SER A 138 7.91 14.77 -16.36
N ASN A 139 9.12 15.10 -16.81
CA ASN A 139 10.24 14.14 -16.76
C ASN A 139 10.68 13.78 -15.34
N THR A 140 10.31 14.56 -14.33
CA THR A 140 10.79 14.42 -12.96
C THR A 140 9.68 14.21 -11.92
N TYR A 141 8.41 14.43 -12.32
CA TYR A 141 7.29 14.41 -11.39
C TYR A 141 5.97 14.03 -12.07
N MET A 142 5.19 13.19 -11.41
CA MET A 142 3.90 12.70 -11.92
C MET A 142 2.76 13.73 -11.82
N GLY A 143 2.97 14.83 -11.11
CA GLY A 143 1.95 15.86 -10.83
C GLY A 143 1.04 15.52 -9.65
N ILE A 144 0.19 16.47 -9.28
CA ILE A 144 -0.82 16.30 -8.23
C ILE A 144 -2.02 15.56 -8.81
N HIS A 145 -2.32 14.42 -8.23
CA HIS A 145 -3.45 13.58 -8.65
C HIS A 145 -4.73 13.98 -7.92
N VAL A 146 -5.87 13.72 -8.54
CA VAL A 146 -7.19 13.75 -7.90
C VAL A 146 -7.78 12.35 -8.04
N THR A 147 -7.98 11.68 -6.91
CA THR A 147 -8.31 10.26 -6.88
C THR A 147 -9.52 10.01 -5.98
N ASN A 148 -10.51 9.30 -6.49
CA ASN A 148 -11.59 8.77 -5.67
C ASN A 148 -11.11 7.58 -4.83
N THR A 149 -11.71 7.37 -3.66
CA THR A 149 -11.40 6.26 -2.77
C THR A 149 -12.52 5.22 -2.77
N THR A 150 -12.21 4.02 -2.29
CA THR A 150 -13.22 2.95 -2.10
C THR A 150 -14.32 3.34 -1.11
N ASP A 151 -14.02 4.27 -0.19
CA ASP A 151 -14.98 4.79 0.79
C ASP A 151 -15.86 5.93 0.26
N GLY A 152 -15.62 6.38 -0.98
CA GLY A 152 -16.36 7.44 -1.63
C GLY A 152 -15.87 8.87 -1.36
N ASN A 153 -14.71 9.02 -0.73
CA ASN A 153 -14.01 10.30 -0.62
C ASN A 153 -13.23 10.62 -1.89
N VAL A 154 -12.76 11.85 -2.01
CA VAL A 154 -11.73 12.26 -2.97
C VAL A 154 -10.47 12.64 -2.21
N ILE A 155 -9.31 12.21 -2.69
CA ILE A 155 -8.00 12.62 -2.18
C ILE A 155 -7.24 13.41 -3.24
N ILE A 156 -6.53 14.43 -2.78
CA ILE A 156 -5.67 15.29 -3.59
C ILE A 156 -4.23 15.10 -3.14
N GLY A 157 -3.35 14.83 -4.06
CA GLY A 157 -1.93 14.58 -3.79
C GLY A 157 -1.40 13.38 -4.60
N PRO A 158 -0.14 13.01 -4.34
CA PRO A 158 0.80 13.68 -3.44
C PRO A 158 1.58 14.83 -4.09
N ASN A 159 2.24 15.65 -3.25
CA ASN A 159 3.49 16.29 -3.63
C ASN A 159 4.68 15.31 -3.42
N ALA A 160 5.92 15.78 -3.58
CA ALA A 160 7.11 14.93 -3.41
C ALA A 160 8.26 15.74 -2.78
N ASP A 161 8.30 15.78 -1.45
CA ASP A 161 9.36 16.42 -0.70
C ASP A 161 10.42 15.39 -0.27
N MET A 162 11.68 15.60 -0.68
CA MET A 162 12.77 14.71 -0.29
C MET A 162 13.15 14.94 1.16
N VAL A 163 13.16 13.88 1.96
CA VAL A 163 13.41 13.93 3.41
C VAL A 163 14.40 12.87 3.86
N THR A 164 15.11 13.15 4.95
CA THR A 164 15.98 12.20 5.64
C THR A 164 15.46 11.85 7.05
N ASP A 165 14.54 12.63 7.56
CA ASP A 165 13.78 12.32 8.78
C ASP A 165 12.50 11.57 8.39
N PHE A 166 12.41 10.30 8.79
CA PHE A 166 11.27 9.41 8.50
C PHE A 166 10.22 9.41 9.61
N THR A 167 10.36 10.28 10.61
CA THR A 167 9.46 10.34 11.77
C THR A 167 8.44 11.47 11.69
N TYR A 168 8.67 12.46 10.83
CA TYR A 168 7.81 13.62 10.69
C TYR A 168 6.75 13.44 9.60
N TYR A 169 5.50 13.29 10.02
CA TYR A 169 4.32 13.13 9.16
C TYR A 169 3.38 14.35 9.15
N GLY A 170 3.81 15.50 9.66
CA GLY A 170 3.01 16.73 9.60
C GLY A 170 2.86 17.26 8.17
N VAL A 171 1.69 17.82 7.85
CA VAL A 171 1.40 18.47 6.56
C VAL A 171 1.45 19.97 6.74
N PRO A 172 2.48 20.68 6.21
CA PRO A 172 2.57 22.13 6.30
C PRO A 172 1.46 22.84 5.51
N GLN A 173 0.97 23.96 6.02
CA GLN A 173 -0.07 24.73 5.32
C GLN A 173 0.32 25.10 3.88
N LYS A 174 1.57 25.49 3.65
CA LYS A 174 2.08 25.78 2.30
C LYS A 174 1.90 24.63 1.30
N ASN A 175 2.04 23.37 1.78
CA ASN A 175 1.86 22.20 0.93
C ASN A 175 0.36 21.97 0.67
N MET A 176 -0.52 22.20 1.65
CA MET A 176 -1.97 22.14 1.43
C MET A 176 -2.42 23.17 0.40
N ASP A 177 -1.92 24.39 0.47
CA ASP A 177 -2.25 25.44 -0.49
C ASP A 177 -1.76 25.07 -1.90
N TYR A 178 -0.52 24.56 -2.02
CA TYR A 178 0.05 24.06 -3.28
C TYR A 178 -0.75 22.89 -3.87
N LEU A 179 -1.13 21.91 -3.05
CA LEU A 179 -1.93 20.75 -3.48
C LEU A 179 -3.28 21.21 -4.04
N ALA A 180 -3.95 22.09 -3.31
CA ALA A 180 -5.27 22.59 -3.70
C ALA A 180 -5.23 23.42 -4.99
N GLU A 181 -4.24 24.30 -5.13
CA GLU A 181 -4.05 25.14 -6.33
C GLU A 181 -3.74 24.26 -7.55
N SER A 182 -2.73 23.39 -7.46
CA SER A 182 -2.33 22.51 -8.56
C SER A 182 -3.45 21.55 -8.99
N ALA A 183 -4.20 20.99 -8.04
CA ALA A 183 -5.29 20.10 -8.36
C ALA A 183 -6.49 20.83 -8.96
N SER A 184 -6.73 22.11 -8.60
CA SER A 184 -7.81 22.92 -9.17
C SER A 184 -7.63 23.20 -10.66
N ASP A 185 -6.40 23.23 -11.15
CA ASP A 185 -6.11 23.34 -12.58
C ASP A 185 -6.59 22.11 -13.37
N LEU A 186 -6.61 20.95 -12.73
CA LEU A 186 -7.06 19.68 -13.32
C LEU A 186 -8.55 19.42 -13.06
N TRP A 187 -9.02 19.72 -11.86
CA TRP A 187 -10.39 19.47 -11.42
C TRP A 187 -10.89 20.59 -10.49
N PRO A 188 -11.61 21.58 -11.00
CA PRO A 188 -11.95 22.81 -10.28
C PRO A 188 -13.06 22.65 -9.22
N CYS A 189 -13.54 21.43 -8.95
CA CYS A 189 -14.55 21.15 -7.93
C CYS A 189 -14.00 21.10 -6.50
N ILE A 190 -12.86 21.74 -6.23
CA ILE A 190 -12.17 21.71 -4.94
C ILE A 190 -12.53 22.94 -4.13
N HIS A 191 -13.14 22.73 -2.96
CA HIS A 191 -13.51 23.80 -2.05
C HIS A 191 -12.98 23.53 -0.63
N LYS A 192 -12.43 24.54 0.04
CA LYS A 192 -11.94 24.40 1.43
C LYS A 192 -13.00 23.87 2.40
N ALA A 193 -14.27 24.15 2.14
CA ALA A 193 -15.40 23.63 2.94
C ALA A 193 -15.57 22.10 2.86
N ASP A 194 -14.92 21.46 1.89
CA ASP A 194 -14.94 20.01 1.72
C ASP A 194 -13.74 19.30 2.37
N TYR A 195 -12.75 20.02 2.88
CA TYR A 195 -11.58 19.43 3.54
C TYR A 195 -11.99 18.83 4.87
N ILE A 196 -11.80 17.51 5.02
CA ILE A 196 -12.09 16.81 6.27
C ILE A 196 -10.83 16.38 7.01
N ARG A 197 -9.73 16.11 6.29
CA ARG A 197 -8.47 15.66 6.87
C ARG A 197 -7.31 15.92 5.91
N ASN A 198 -6.09 15.90 6.46
CA ASN A 198 -4.85 15.74 5.73
C ASN A 198 -4.03 14.59 6.33
N TYR A 199 -3.11 14.06 5.56
CA TYR A 199 -2.12 13.08 6.01
C TYR A 199 -0.90 13.09 5.08
N SER A 200 0.16 12.43 5.50
CA SER A 200 1.32 12.20 4.66
C SER A 200 1.81 10.76 4.73
N GLY A 201 2.51 10.34 3.69
CA GLY A 201 3.26 9.10 3.65
C GLY A 201 4.68 9.35 3.17
N ILE A 202 5.60 8.44 3.48
CA ILE A 202 7.00 8.53 3.05
C ILE A 202 7.35 7.28 2.26
N LEU A 203 7.72 7.45 1.00
CA LEU A 203 8.19 6.38 0.14
C LEU A 203 9.71 6.21 0.30
N PRO A 204 10.23 4.98 0.39
CA PRO A 204 11.67 4.72 0.38
C PRO A 204 12.23 4.94 -1.03
N LYS A 205 13.25 5.78 -1.15
CA LYS A 205 14.03 5.93 -2.37
C LYS A 205 15.44 5.42 -2.09
N TRP A 206 15.89 4.45 -2.88
CA TRP A 206 17.29 4.08 -2.86
C TRP A 206 18.07 5.02 -3.76
N VAL A 207 19.19 5.55 -3.26
CA VAL A 207 20.10 6.40 -4.01
C VAL A 207 21.51 5.83 -4.03
N ASP A 208 22.20 5.98 -5.14
CA ASP A 208 23.60 5.61 -5.29
C ASP A 208 24.54 6.57 -4.53
N GLU A 209 25.84 6.32 -4.62
CA GLU A 209 26.88 7.14 -3.98
C GLU A 209 26.85 8.61 -4.44
N LYS A 210 26.37 8.87 -5.66
CA LYS A 210 26.24 10.21 -6.24
C LYS A 210 24.93 10.88 -5.86
N GLY A 211 24.04 10.20 -5.14
CA GLY A 211 22.71 10.68 -4.77
C GLY A 211 21.68 10.56 -5.88
N VAL A 212 21.95 9.79 -6.92
CA VAL A 212 20.99 9.53 -8.00
C VAL A 212 20.02 8.44 -7.54
N ILE A 213 18.71 8.71 -7.69
CA ILE A 213 17.65 7.75 -7.38
C ILE A 213 17.74 6.58 -8.35
N GLN A 214 17.73 5.37 -7.80
CA GLN A 214 17.78 4.10 -8.51
C GLN A 214 16.42 3.41 -8.48
N ASP A 215 16.22 2.46 -9.40
CA ASP A 215 15.03 1.60 -9.42
C ASP A 215 15.10 0.53 -8.33
N PHE A 216 13.98 -0.16 -8.06
CA PHE A 216 13.87 -1.27 -7.10
C PHE A 216 15.01 -2.27 -7.26
N LYS A 217 15.53 -2.75 -6.15
CA LYS A 217 16.49 -3.83 -6.14
C LYS A 217 15.89 -5.06 -5.45
N ILE A 218 15.84 -6.16 -6.16
CA ILE A 218 15.41 -7.47 -5.63
C ILE A 218 16.54 -8.42 -5.95
N GLU A 219 17.29 -8.85 -4.93
CA GLU A 219 18.51 -9.63 -5.14
C GLU A 219 18.86 -10.52 -3.95
N ILE A 220 19.68 -11.53 -4.23
CA ILE A 220 20.42 -12.34 -3.25
C ILE A 220 21.89 -12.20 -3.59
N LYS A 221 22.73 -11.83 -2.61
CA LYS A 221 24.19 -11.75 -2.74
C LYS A 221 24.83 -12.92 -2.01
N ASP A 222 24.88 -14.07 -2.67
CA ASP A 222 25.31 -15.36 -2.08
C ASP A 222 26.71 -15.29 -1.47
N GLU A 223 27.61 -14.50 -2.06
CA GLU A 223 28.98 -14.33 -1.57
C GLU A 223 29.08 -13.54 -0.25
N ILE A 224 28.03 -12.78 0.10
CA ILE A 224 27.99 -11.94 1.33
C ILE A 224 26.99 -12.54 2.32
N ALA A 225 25.76 -12.75 1.88
CA ALA A 225 24.63 -13.17 2.70
C ALA A 225 23.80 -14.20 1.94
N PRO A 226 24.27 -15.47 1.86
CA PRO A 226 23.49 -16.55 1.25
C PRO A 226 22.17 -16.72 1.98
N HIS A 227 21.12 -17.08 1.24
CA HIS A 227 19.75 -17.21 1.78
C HIS A 227 19.19 -15.90 2.38
N ALA A 228 19.70 -14.74 1.98
CA ALA A 228 19.13 -13.46 2.33
C ALA A 228 18.61 -12.75 1.08
N LEU A 229 17.29 -12.73 0.90
CA LEU A 229 16.63 -11.99 -0.17
C LEU A 229 16.41 -10.53 0.27
N ASN A 230 16.92 -9.60 -0.52
CA ASN A 230 16.92 -8.19 -0.22
C ASN A 230 16.01 -7.44 -1.17
N LEU A 231 14.92 -6.83 -0.66
CA LEU A 231 14.02 -5.96 -1.40
C LEU A 231 14.29 -4.52 -0.98
N VAL A 232 14.97 -3.76 -1.84
CA VAL A 232 15.46 -2.42 -1.53
C VAL A 232 14.74 -1.38 -2.38
N GLY A 233 14.30 -0.31 -1.74
CA GLY A 233 13.70 0.84 -2.43
C GLY A 233 12.35 0.55 -3.08
N ILE A 234 11.62 -0.46 -2.60
CA ILE A 234 10.27 -0.75 -3.12
C ILE A 234 9.35 0.42 -2.76
N GLU A 235 9.00 1.20 -3.76
CA GLU A 235 8.11 2.35 -3.70
C GLU A 235 6.91 2.19 -4.63
N SER A 236 6.30 3.27 -5.09
CA SER A 236 5.26 3.19 -6.14
C SER A 236 5.86 2.67 -7.47
N PRO A 237 5.23 1.66 -8.12
CA PRO A 237 3.94 1.05 -7.85
C PRO A 237 4.01 -0.25 -7.00
N GLY A 238 4.83 -0.32 -5.97
CA GLY A 238 5.13 -1.52 -5.17
C GLY A 238 3.90 -2.25 -4.62
N LEU A 239 2.84 -1.51 -4.19
CA LEU A 239 1.61 -2.15 -3.72
C LEU A 239 0.92 -2.95 -4.83
N THR A 240 0.77 -2.37 -6.02
CA THR A 240 0.21 -3.05 -7.19
C THR A 240 1.11 -4.19 -7.67
N ALA A 241 2.42 -4.01 -7.56
CA ALA A 241 3.43 -4.97 -7.96
C ALA A 241 3.75 -6.03 -6.89
N ALA A 242 3.13 -5.98 -5.70
CA ALA A 242 3.48 -6.85 -4.58
C ALA A 242 3.40 -8.34 -4.91
N VAL A 243 2.34 -8.78 -5.62
CA VAL A 243 2.19 -10.20 -6.01
C VAL A 243 3.22 -10.62 -7.07
N PRO A 244 3.44 -9.89 -8.19
CA PRO A 244 4.55 -10.17 -9.10
C PRO A 244 5.92 -10.17 -8.43
N ILE A 245 6.20 -9.22 -7.52
CA ILE A 245 7.46 -9.17 -6.76
C ILE A 245 7.61 -10.42 -5.89
N ALA A 246 6.56 -10.84 -5.18
CA ALA A 246 6.59 -12.04 -4.36
C ALA A 246 6.85 -13.32 -5.20
N ARG A 247 6.25 -13.43 -6.38
CA ARG A 247 6.52 -14.53 -7.32
C ARG A 247 7.97 -14.53 -7.77
N TYR A 248 8.49 -13.38 -8.17
CA TYR A 248 9.90 -13.24 -8.56
C TYR A 248 10.85 -13.58 -7.41
N ALA A 249 10.54 -13.14 -6.19
CA ALA A 249 11.26 -13.47 -4.98
C ALA A 249 11.35 -15.01 -4.77
N ILE A 250 10.22 -15.71 -4.91
CA ILE A 250 10.17 -17.17 -4.81
C ILE A 250 11.00 -17.84 -5.91
N GLU A 251 10.99 -17.35 -7.14
CA GLU A 251 11.84 -17.90 -8.20
C GLU A 251 13.34 -17.76 -7.88
N LEU A 252 13.76 -16.60 -7.35
CA LEU A 252 15.14 -16.43 -6.88
C LEU A 252 15.52 -17.40 -5.74
N MET A 253 14.59 -17.68 -4.83
CA MET A 253 14.80 -18.66 -3.75
C MET A 253 14.91 -20.09 -4.31
N LYS A 254 14.07 -20.46 -5.27
CA LYS A 254 14.06 -21.78 -5.92
C LYS A 254 15.36 -22.10 -6.68
N GLU A 255 16.10 -21.09 -7.14
CA GLU A 255 17.43 -21.30 -7.73
C GLU A 255 18.45 -21.85 -6.72
N ARG A 256 18.20 -21.74 -5.42
CA ARG A 256 19.12 -22.09 -4.34
C ARG A 256 18.64 -23.24 -3.48
N GLU A 257 17.33 -23.44 -3.40
CA GLU A 257 16.72 -24.48 -2.58
C GLU A 257 15.44 -25.00 -3.23
N THR A 258 15.21 -26.30 -3.13
CA THR A 258 13.91 -26.87 -3.51
C THR A 258 12.86 -26.45 -2.49
N LEU A 259 11.89 -25.66 -2.94
CA LEU A 259 10.72 -25.28 -2.15
C LEU A 259 9.58 -26.23 -2.49
N GLU A 260 9.15 -27.00 -1.50
CA GLU A 260 8.02 -27.90 -1.65
C GLU A 260 6.71 -27.10 -1.53
N GLU A 261 5.72 -27.47 -2.33
CA GLU A 261 4.38 -26.91 -2.23
C GLU A 261 3.68 -27.43 -0.97
N ASN A 262 2.98 -26.55 -0.26
CA ASN A 262 2.14 -26.96 0.86
C ASN A 262 0.83 -27.57 0.31
N PRO A 263 0.60 -28.88 0.44
CA PRO A 263 -0.60 -29.53 -0.07
C PRO A 263 -1.89 -29.07 0.62
N ASP A 264 -1.77 -28.53 1.85
CA ASP A 264 -2.89 -28.04 2.65
C ASP A 264 -3.13 -26.52 2.47
N PHE A 265 -2.43 -25.88 1.50
CA PHE A 265 -2.57 -24.44 1.27
C PHE A 265 -4.00 -24.08 0.88
N ASN A 266 -4.61 -23.17 1.66
CA ASN A 266 -5.92 -22.63 1.37
C ASN A 266 -5.81 -21.20 0.78
N PRO A 267 -6.07 -21.00 -0.52
CA PRO A 267 -6.01 -19.68 -1.13
C PRO A 267 -7.21 -18.78 -0.79
N VAL A 268 -8.25 -19.31 -0.14
CA VAL A 268 -9.51 -18.61 0.09
C VAL A 268 -9.56 -18.00 1.49
N ARG A 269 -9.51 -16.69 1.57
CA ARG A 269 -9.78 -15.94 2.79
C ARG A 269 -11.28 -15.62 2.92
N LYS A 270 -11.84 -15.80 4.11
CA LYS A 270 -13.17 -15.29 4.46
C LYS A 270 -13.00 -13.96 5.20
N GLY A 271 -13.38 -12.84 4.55
CA GLY A 271 -13.41 -11.53 5.19
C GLY A 271 -14.65 -11.30 6.02
N ILE A 272 -14.63 -10.24 6.85
CA ILE A 272 -15.81 -9.74 7.54
C ILE A 272 -16.82 -9.26 6.49
N ARG A 273 -18.07 -9.72 6.58
CA ARG A 273 -19.13 -9.25 5.70
C ARG A 273 -19.63 -7.90 6.18
N HIS A 274 -19.55 -6.88 5.30
CA HIS A 274 -20.03 -5.54 5.59
C HIS A 274 -21.56 -5.49 5.52
N PHE A 275 -22.22 -5.49 6.66
CA PHE A 275 -23.68 -5.51 6.78
C PHE A 275 -24.37 -4.38 6.01
N ALA A 276 -23.75 -3.19 6.00
CA ALA A 276 -24.28 -2.03 5.28
C ALA A 276 -24.32 -2.21 3.74
N GLN A 277 -23.50 -3.10 3.18
CA GLN A 277 -23.41 -3.37 1.74
C GLN A 277 -24.28 -4.55 1.30
N CYS A 278 -24.86 -5.30 2.26
CA CYS A 278 -25.72 -6.43 1.99
C CYS A 278 -27.13 -6.00 1.58
N THR A 279 -27.79 -6.81 0.75
CA THR A 279 -29.21 -6.66 0.45
C THR A 279 -30.05 -6.92 1.70
N LYS A 280 -31.33 -6.53 1.70
CA LYS A 280 -32.21 -6.76 2.85
C LYS A 280 -32.40 -8.24 3.19
N GLU A 281 -32.41 -9.07 2.18
CA GLU A 281 -32.51 -10.53 2.28
C GLU A 281 -31.24 -11.10 2.93
N GLU A 282 -30.07 -10.69 2.47
CA GLU A 282 -28.77 -11.07 3.08
C GLU A 282 -28.62 -10.56 4.51
N GLN A 283 -29.07 -9.33 4.80
CA GLN A 283 -29.09 -8.79 6.16
C GLN A 283 -29.98 -9.65 7.10
N ALA A 284 -31.15 -10.06 6.63
CA ALA A 284 -32.04 -10.92 7.39
C ALA A 284 -31.42 -12.31 7.67
N GLU A 285 -30.72 -12.87 6.70
CA GLU A 285 -29.97 -14.13 6.83
C GLU A 285 -28.84 -14.00 7.87
N LEU A 286 -28.03 -12.93 7.75
CA LEU A 286 -26.95 -12.66 8.70
C LEU A 286 -27.46 -12.49 10.13
N ILE A 287 -28.57 -11.78 10.34
CA ILE A 287 -29.20 -11.63 11.68
C ILE A 287 -29.70 -12.97 12.20
N LYS A 288 -30.24 -13.82 11.33
CA LYS A 288 -30.70 -15.17 11.72
C LYS A 288 -29.53 -16.06 12.12
N GLU A 289 -28.39 -15.99 11.40
CA GLU A 289 -27.18 -16.75 11.72
C GLU A 289 -26.49 -16.25 13.00
N ASN A 290 -26.40 -14.92 13.14
CA ASN A 290 -25.79 -14.25 14.29
C ASN A 290 -26.60 -12.99 14.66
N PRO A 291 -27.39 -13.01 15.77
CA PRO A 291 -28.19 -11.86 16.18
C PRO A 291 -27.45 -10.56 16.41
N ASP A 292 -26.14 -10.60 16.68
CA ASP A 292 -25.31 -9.40 16.85
C ASP A 292 -25.22 -8.54 15.58
N TYR A 293 -25.55 -9.09 14.39
CA TYR A 293 -25.74 -8.30 13.18
C TYR A 293 -26.98 -7.39 13.24
N GLY A 294 -27.94 -7.67 14.11
CA GLY A 294 -29.12 -6.83 14.32
C GLY A 294 -28.84 -5.59 15.18
N GLU A 295 -27.69 -5.49 15.84
CA GLU A 295 -27.30 -4.39 16.70
C GLU A 295 -26.31 -3.46 16.01
N VAL A 296 -26.78 -2.28 15.51
CA VAL A 296 -25.94 -1.26 14.87
C VAL A 296 -25.27 -0.38 15.92
N ILE A 297 -23.95 -0.48 16.03
CA ILE A 297 -23.13 0.29 16.98
C ILE A 297 -22.70 1.62 16.36
N CYS A 298 -22.11 1.61 15.15
CA CYS A 298 -21.77 2.83 14.43
C CYS A 298 -22.89 3.19 13.45
N ARG A 299 -23.68 4.24 13.78
CA ARG A 299 -24.80 4.65 12.94
C ARG A 299 -24.39 5.37 11.66
N CYS A 300 -23.24 6.04 11.67
CA CYS A 300 -22.72 6.78 10.50
C CYS A 300 -22.33 5.81 9.38
N GLU A 301 -21.57 4.76 9.73
CA GLU A 301 -21.08 3.76 8.78
C GLU A 301 -21.94 2.47 8.81
N LYS A 302 -22.98 2.43 9.66
CA LYS A 302 -23.88 1.27 9.85
C LYS A 302 -23.15 -0.03 10.22
N VAL A 303 -22.07 0.09 10.99
CA VAL A 303 -21.30 -1.05 11.47
C VAL A 303 -22.02 -1.71 12.63
N THR A 304 -22.16 -3.03 12.56
CA THR A 304 -22.86 -3.84 13.56
C THR A 304 -21.92 -4.35 14.64
N LYS A 305 -22.50 -4.80 15.75
CA LYS A 305 -21.78 -5.45 16.84
C LYS A 305 -21.04 -6.71 16.37
N ALA A 306 -21.66 -7.50 15.49
CA ALA A 306 -21.04 -8.70 14.93
C ALA A 306 -19.75 -8.39 14.15
N GLU A 307 -19.74 -7.31 13.34
CA GLU A 307 -18.55 -6.87 12.62
C GLU A 307 -17.43 -6.43 13.56
N ILE A 308 -17.77 -5.65 14.60
CA ILE A 308 -16.81 -5.20 15.62
C ILE A 308 -16.22 -6.40 16.38
N LEU A 309 -17.03 -7.35 16.81
CA LEU A 309 -16.55 -8.53 17.51
C LEU A 309 -15.64 -9.40 16.63
N GLN A 310 -15.96 -9.55 15.34
CA GLN A 310 -15.08 -10.24 14.40
C GLN A 310 -13.74 -9.53 14.23
N ALA A 311 -13.73 -8.19 14.18
CA ALA A 311 -12.50 -7.41 14.13
C ALA A 311 -11.67 -7.55 15.42
N ILE A 312 -12.30 -7.48 16.59
CA ILE A 312 -11.63 -7.66 17.90
C ILE A 312 -10.98 -9.04 18.02
N HIS A 313 -11.66 -10.07 17.50
CA HIS A 313 -11.16 -11.46 17.53
C HIS A 313 -10.31 -11.83 16.30
N ASN A 314 -9.91 -10.83 15.50
CA ASN A 314 -9.03 -11.07 14.37
C ASN A 314 -7.69 -11.64 14.85
N PRO A 315 -7.18 -12.72 14.22
CA PRO A 315 -5.93 -13.38 14.64
C PRO A 315 -4.69 -12.48 14.54
N LEU A 316 -4.74 -11.39 13.74
CA LEU A 316 -3.66 -10.42 13.67
C LEU A 316 -3.62 -9.46 14.89
N GLY A 317 -4.62 -9.50 15.74
CA GLY A 317 -4.75 -8.65 16.91
C GLY A 317 -5.24 -7.24 16.58
N VAL A 318 -6.18 -6.73 17.37
CA VAL A 318 -6.65 -5.35 17.32
C VAL A 318 -6.53 -4.77 18.72
N ASP A 319 -5.71 -3.74 18.87
CA ASP A 319 -5.44 -3.09 20.15
C ASP A 319 -5.93 -1.64 20.21
N THR A 320 -6.45 -1.11 19.09
CA THR A 320 -7.03 0.22 19.02
C THR A 320 -8.37 0.22 18.26
N MET A 321 -9.19 1.24 18.50
CA MET A 321 -10.46 1.49 17.81
C MET A 321 -10.32 2.55 16.69
N THR A 322 -9.11 2.92 16.35
CA THR A 322 -8.82 3.99 15.36
C THR A 322 -8.25 3.41 14.08
#